data_f77d1d5c8986c66b859cfa86bba6cdb8
#
_entry.id   f77d1d5c8986c66b859cfa86bba6cdb8
#
_cell.length_a   1.000
_cell.length_b   1.000
_cell.length_c   1.000
_cell.angle_alpha   90.00
_cell.angle_beta   90.00
_cell.angle_gamma   90.00
#
_symmetry.space_group_name_H-M   'P 1'
#
loop_
_entity.id
_entity.type
_entity.pdbx_description
1 polymer ?
#
loop_
_entity_poly.entity_id
_entity_poly.type
_entity_poly.pdbx_seq_one_letter_code
_entity_poly.pdbx_strand_id
1 'polypeptide(L)'
;MAFEVLDQNITQLFKNDDIFFIPRYQRNYVWRELHWGQLIKDIRYCAEVTPDWSHFIGSMVFERKQSSGGMVAIIDGQQRILTLQIVIFSLIFCFKNMKDSTSDTNIKKQCDGNIAYLQDLIINRTLGNADSIKVENGYEEFVELNQDLMDIYKSDLEKYHNLIASQRKESRVILKAFKFFVTDFQKLNFQELATLTKQFLETRVVTISSMQEEEVYNIFEILNARGVKLKQIELLKNYLFKYLKPKFLLDTYKTKWGDLEQRLEKVDLDDYYLHMYRCWHYKNRLKKEQLFEITKEQLRENNQKDLPKFFDFFIQGSEYYYGIDSVVGDDIEKEVYEYFKLKRNKQVRSVLLALKMKYAEEILDIDSYHQYLMMLRNFWVTFNLDNGSSNKIDGDVYILSNEIYKSSENRRVEFAILKFLKKYSTYYSKENVLENGLKNIVYSNKTNRKNISSKLLVYFLKPLVLEEETNKYAQYDFSKFNVEHVLNDDPNEDVRYSLGNLLVCPDELNGVMKNSSYDKKKNKLLESNIPYLVNFAKKYGQFNEKNIEERSNEVIARLKKIYLLSKDLVEKNYNNLEILFELKKQLIKAFGENSVYVSALEEKGLNQFITYIYKNGSLPGSEVEEIKKMLPQSA
;
A
#
# COMPACT_ATOMS: atom_id res chain seq x y z
N MET A 1 -6.12 -11.41 37.96
CA MET A 1 -6.56 -11.64 36.55
C MET A 1 -7.88 -12.36 36.63
N ALA A 2 -8.92 -11.74 36.18
CA ALA A 2 -10.26 -12.34 36.18
C ALA A 2 -10.87 -12.16 34.78
N PHE A 3 -10.37 -12.95 33.82
CA PHE A 3 -11.15 -13.18 32.61
C PHE A 3 -12.08 -14.38 32.83
N GLU A 4 -13.27 -14.31 32.28
CA GLU A 4 -14.27 -15.36 32.30
C GLU A 4 -14.26 -16.09 30.95
N VAL A 5 -14.28 -17.40 30.98
CA VAL A 5 -14.41 -18.25 29.77
C VAL A 5 -15.68 -19.06 29.90
N LEU A 6 -16.59 -18.87 28.93
CA LEU A 6 -17.87 -19.60 28.89
C LEU A 6 -17.95 -20.38 27.58
N ASP A 7 -18.31 -21.65 27.70
CA ASP A 7 -18.74 -22.48 26.60
C ASP A 7 -20.27 -22.47 26.56
N GLN A 8 -20.83 -21.88 25.51
CA GLN A 8 -22.26 -21.64 25.41
C GLN A 8 -22.77 -21.84 23.98
N ASN A 9 -24.07 -22.06 23.84
CA ASN A 9 -24.68 -22.08 22.53
C ASN A 9 -25.25 -20.70 22.12
N ILE A 10 -25.72 -20.57 20.88
CA ILE A 10 -26.27 -19.28 20.36
C ILE A 10 -27.45 -18.82 21.21
N THR A 11 -28.31 -19.74 21.68
CA THR A 11 -29.41 -19.37 22.58
C THR A 11 -28.90 -18.71 23.84
N GLN A 12 -27.90 -19.28 24.50
CA GLN A 12 -27.30 -18.74 25.72
C GLN A 12 -26.58 -17.42 25.47
N LEU A 13 -25.90 -17.32 24.33
CA LEU A 13 -25.18 -16.09 23.93
C LEU A 13 -26.15 -14.89 23.82
N PHE A 14 -27.30 -15.06 23.18
CA PHE A 14 -28.25 -13.98 22.93
C PHE A 14 -29.35 -13.84 24.01
N LYS A 15 -29.55 -14.82 24.88
CA LYS A 15 -30.57 -14.78 25.92
C LYS A 15 -30.23 -13.84 27.08
N ASN A 16 -28.97 -13.47 27.23
CA ASN A 16 -28.53 -12.51 28.24
C ASN A 16 -29.03 -11.09 27.90
N ASP A 17 -29.12 -10.23 28.90
CA ASP A 17 -29.47 -8.82 28.72
C ASP A 17 -28.35 -7.96 28.14
N ASP A 18 -27.31 -8.62 27.60
CA ASP A 18 -26.17 -7.96 26.98
C ASP A 18 -26.56 -7.29 25.67
N ILE A 19 -26.13 -6.03 25.51
CA ILE A 19 -26.16 -5.30 24.25
C ILE A 19 -24.77 -5.34 23.66
N PHE A 20 -24.62 -6.05 22.56
CA PHE A 20 -23.34 -6.16 21.89
C PHE A 20 -23.03 -4.92 21.08
N PHE A 21 -21.85 -4.37 21.29
CA PHE A 21 -21.39 -3.16 20.61
C PHE A 21 -20.12 -3.47 19.79
N ILE A 22 -20.13 -3.09 18.51
CA ILE A 22 -18.96 -3.20 17.65
C ILE A 22 -18.18 -1.88 17.72
N PRO A 23 -16.96 -1.88 18.29
CA PRO A 23 -16.14 -0.67 18.38
C PRO A 23 -15.83 -0.06 17.01
N ARG A 24 -15.69 1.26 16.95
CA ARG A 24 -15.46 2.04 15.72
C ARG A 24 -14.19 1.66 14.95
N TYR A 25 -13.22 1.07 15.61
CA TYR A 25 -11.95 0.64 15.01
C TYR A 25 -12.05 -0.71 14.30
N GLN A 26 -13.11 -1.47 14.53
CA GLN A 26 -13.32 -2.75 13.89
C GLN A 26 -13.57 -2.57 12.37
N ARG A 27 -13.15 -3.57 11.60
CA ARG A 27 -13.34 -3.58 10.14
C ARG A 27 -14.82 -3.77 9.78
N ASN A 28 -15.19 -3.38 8.56
CA ASN A 28 -16.50 -3.64 8.02
C ASN A 28 -16.79 -5.15 7.89
N TYR A 29 -18.04 -5.50 7.64
CA TYR A 29 -18.42 -6.88 7.39
C TYR A 29 -17.81 -7.37 6.06
N VAL A 30 -16.97 -8.43 6.13
CA VAL A 30 -16.19 -8.93 4.98
C VAL A 30 -16.48 -10.38 4.59
N TRP A 31 -17.30 -11.11 5.36
CA TRP A 31 -17.69 -12.44 4.97
C TRP A 31 -18.44 -12.42 3.64
N ARG A 32 -18.28 -13.50 2.86
CA ARG A 32 -18.83 -13.66 1.53
C ARG A 32 -19.55 -15.02 1.45
N GLU A 33 -20.14 -15.30 0.31
CA GLU A 33 -20.91 -16.50 0.03
C GLU A 33 -20.19 -17.80 0.42
N LEU A 34 -18.87 -17.88 0.22
CA LEU A 34 -18.07 -19.02 0.65
C LEU A 34 -18.18 -19.28 2.17
N HIS A 35 -18.10 -18.22 2.98
CA HIS A 35 -18.15 -18.32 4.44
C HIS A 35 -19.58 -18.64 4.92
N TRP A 36 -20.59 -18.00 4.33
CA TRP A 36 -21.99 -18.26 4.65
C TRP A 36 -22.41 -19.67 4.27
N GLY A 37 -22.00 -20.11 3.06
CA GLY A 37 -22.26 -21.45 2.58
C GLY A 37 -21.61 -22.54 3.45
N GLN A 38 -20.37 -22.30 3.89
CA GLN A 38 -19.70 -23.25 4.78
C GLN A 38 -20.41 -23.34 6.12
N LEU A 39 -20.80 -22.21 6.74
CA LEU A 39 -21.53 -22.20 8.00
C LEU A 39 -22.82 -23.01 7.91
N ILE A 40 -23.66 -22.80 6.89
CA ILE A 40 -24.92 -23.50 6.74
C ILE A 40 -24.70 -25.00 6.43
N LYS A 41 -23.66 -25.30 5.63
CA LYS A 41 -23.30 -26.69 5.34
C LYS A 41 -22.90 -27.44 6.61
N ASP A 42 -22.13 -26.82 7.48
CA ASP A 42 -21.67 -27.43 8.74
C ASP A 42 -22.86 -27.65 9.71
N ILE A 43 -23.79 -26.69 9.80
CA ILE A 43 -24.99 -26.77 10.62
C ILE A 43 -25.93 -27.90 10.09
N ARG A 44 -26.13 -27.96 8.76
CA ARG A 44 -26.93 -29.03 8.13
C ARG A 44 -26.31 -30.38 8.36
N TYR A 45 -25.01 -30.53 8.24
CA TYR A 45 -24.31 -31.78 8.52
C TYR A 45 -24.58 -32.25 9.94
N CYS A 46 -24.54 -31.35 10.93
CA CYS A 46 -24.92 -31.68 12.30
C CYS A 46 -26.41 -32.08 12.41
N ALA A 47 -27.30 -31.39 11.68
CA ALA A 47 -28.73 -31.69 11.72
C ALA A 47 -29.09 -33.04 11.12
N GLU A 48 -28.41 -33.46 10.05
CA GLU A 48 -28.77 -34.63 9.23
C GLU A 48 -27.96 -35.91 9.58
N VAL A 49 -26.65 -35.70 9.89
CA VAL A 49 -25.70 -36.82 10.01
C VAL A 49 -25.31 -37.09 11.47
N THR A 50 -25.17 -36.06 12.28
CA THR A 50 -24.73 -36.15 13.69
C THR A 50 -25.63 -35.35 14.63
N PRO A 51 -26.92 -35.71 14.79
CA PRO A 51 -27.89 -34.87 15.52
C PRO A 51 -27.53 -34.62 17.00
N ASP A 52 -26.72 -35.51 17.59
CA ASP A 52 -26.22 -35.34 18.97
C ASP A 52 -24.98 -34.40 19.08
N TRP A 53 -24.49 -33.93 17.96
CA TRP A 53 -23.34 -33.03 17.91
C TRP A 53 -23.75 -31.61 17.50
N SER A 54 -23.11 -30.65 18.07
CA SER A 54 -23.35 -29.25 17.73
C SER A 54 -22.12 -28.66 17.01
N HIS A 55 -22.37 -27.87 15.96
CA HIS A 55 -21.30 -27.17 15.28
C HIS A 55 -20.59 -26.19 16.24
N PHE A 56 -19.27 -26.09 16.13
CA PHE A 56 -18.47 -25.11 16.89
C PHE A 56 -18.03 -23.98 15.98
N ILE A 57 -18.55 -22.74 16.22
CA ILE A 57 -18.28 -21.57 15.37
C ILE A 57 -16.97 -20.85 15.73
N GLY A 58 -16.28 -21.25 16.80
CA GLY A 58 -15.05 -20.65 17.26
C GLY A 58 -15.17 -19.81 18.52
N SER A 59 -14.11 -19.09 18.88
CA SER A 59 -14.08 -18.23 20.07
C SER A 59 -14.44 -16.80 19.74
N MET A 60 -15.04 -16.08 20.70
CA MET A 60 -15.30 -14.63 20.65
C MET A 60 -14.71 -13.96 21.87
N VAL A 61 -14.19 -12.74 21.72
CA VAL A 61 -13.57 -11.98 22.82
C VAL A 61 -14.34 -10.69 23.06
N PHE A 62 -14.73 -10.49 24.31
CA PHE A 62 -15.59 -9.39 24.74
C PHE A 62 -14.94 -8.55 25.84
N GLU A 63 -15.14 -7.24 25.79
CA GLU A 63 -14.85 -6.32 26.87
C GLU A 63 -16.16 -5.94 27.56
N ARG A 64 -16.29 -6.20 28.88
CA ARG A 64 -17.44 -5.81 29.70
C ARG A 64 -17.10 -4.56 30.50
N LYS A 65 -17.81 -3.44 30.29
CA LYS A 65 -17.60 -2.21 31.05
C LYS A 65 -18.50 -2.15 32.28
N GLN A 66 -17.92 -1.96 33.46
CA GLN A 66 -18.67 -1.86 34.71
C GLN A 66 -19.73 -0.74 34.76
N SER A 67 -19.55 0.30 33.95
CA SER A 67 -20.39 1.53 34.02
C SER A 67 -21.49 1.62 32.96
N SER A 68 -21.65 0.63 32.06
CA SER A 68 -22.43 0.81 30.83
C SER A 68 -23.70 -0.04 30.72
N GLY A 69 -24.33 -0.44 31.84
CA GLY A 69 -25.69 -1.00 31.80
C GLY A 69 -25.89 -2.19 30.85
N GLY A 70 -24.94 -3.18 30.84
CA GLY A 70 -25.04 -4.36 29.98
C GLY A 70 -24.41 -4.23 28.59
N MET A 71 -23.76 -3.12 28.28
CA MET A 71 -23.05 -2.98 27.00
C MET A 71 -21.75 -3.80 27.00
N VAL A 72 -21.58 -4.63 25.96
CA VAL A 72 -20.44 -5.53 25.78
C VAL A 72 -19.75 -5.20 24.45
N ALA A 73 -18.51 -4.74 24.51
CA ALA A 73 -17.76 -4.44 23.30
C ALA A 73 -17.19 -5.73 22.68
N ILE A 74 -17.42 -5.94 21.40
CA ILE A 74 -16.88 -7.08 20.65
C ILE A 74 -15.46 -6.78 20.20
N ILE A 75 -14.47 -7.42 20.76
CA ILE A 75 -13.05 -7.26 20.41
C ILE A 75 -12.63 -8.25 19.33
N ASP A 76 -13.09 -9.51 19.41
CA ASP A 76 -12.99 -10.48 18.32
C ASP A 76 -14.32 -11.24 18.15
N GLY A 77 -14.56 -11.71 16.94
CA GLY A 77 -15.78 -12.46 16.59
C GLY A 77 -16.88 -11.61 15.95
N GLN A 78 -16.64 -10.34 15.62
CA GLN A 78 -17.65 -9.47 15.03
C GLN A 78 -18.29 -10.06 13.76
N GLN A 79 -17.51 -10.67 12.86
CA GLN A 79 -18.05 -11.26 11.63
C GLN A 79 -19.02 -12.40 11.96
N ARG A 80 -18.69 -13.19 12.98
CA ARG A 80 -19.51 -14.29 13.46
C ARG A 80 -20.81 -13.79 14.06
N ILE A 81 -20.75 -12.88 15.02
CA ILE A 81 -21.96 -12.37 15.71
C ILE A 81 -22.91 -11.63 14.76
N LEU A 82 -22.37 -10.87 13.80
CA LEU A 82 -23.16 -10.25 12.74
C LEU A 82 -23.84 -11.30 11.85
N THR A 83 -23.11 -12.34 11.47
CA THR A 83 -23.70 -13.41 10.66
C THR A 83 -24.78 -14.17 11.42
N LEU A 84 -24.56 -14.47 12.69
CA LEU A 84 -25.58 -15.10 13.54
C LEU A 84 -26.84 -14.25 13.62
N GLN A 85 -26.71 -12.94 13.81
CA GLN A 85 -27.83 -12.01 13.79
C GLN A 85 -28.57 -12.05 12.44
N ILE A 86 -27.86 -12.00 11.32
CA ILE A 86 -28.46 -12.02 9.98
C ILE A 86 -29.22 -13.34 9.76
N VAL A 87 -28.67 -14.49 10.21
CA VAL A 87 -29.33 -15.79 10.14
C VAL A 87 -30.62 -15.81 10.93
N ILE A 88 -30.61 -15.27 12.18
CA ILE A 88 -31.84 -15.20 13.01
C ILE A 88 -32.92 -14.39 12.30
N PHE A 89 -32.60 -13.22 11.75
CA PHE A 89 -33.57 -12.43 10.98
C PHE A 89 -34.07 -13.14 9.72
N SER A 90 -33.20 -13.87 9.04
CA SER A 90 -33.57 -14.67 7.87
C SER A 90 -34.54 -15.81 8.23
N LEU A 91 -34.34 -16.47 9.37
CA LEU A 91 -35.25 -17.48 9.89
C LEU A 91 -36.60 -16.87 10.27
N ILE A 92 -36.62 -15.73 10.99
CA ILE A 92 -37.87 -14.99 11.32
C ILE A 92 -38.67 -14.71 10.05
N PHE A 93 -37.97 -14.19 9.02
CA PHE A 93 -38.58 -13.87 7.75
C PHE A 93 -39.18 -15.09 7.08
N CYS A 94 -38.45 -16.20 7.02
CA CYS A 94 -38.92 -17.43 6.39
C CYS A 94 -40.11 -18.06 7.13
N PHE A 95 -40.13 -18.01 8.47
CA PHE A 95 -41.31 -18.47 9.24
C PHE A 95 -42.53 -17.55 9.03
N LYS A 96 -42.35 -16.21 8.90
CA LYS A 96 -43.44 -15.29 8.55
C LYS A 96 -44.03 -15.63 7.17
N ASN A 97 -43.18 -15.80 6.15
CA ASN A 97 -43.62 -16.20 4.81
C ASN A 97 -44.38 -17.52 4.81
N MET A 98 -43.87 -18.51 5.55
CA MET A 98 -44.48 -19.84 5.64
C MET A 98 -45.84 -19.77 6.33
N LYS A 99 -45.95 -18.96 7.41
CA LYS A 99 -47.21 -18.70 8.09
C LYS A 99 -48.26 -18.10 7.16
N ASP A 100 -47.86 -17.11 6.33
CA ASP A 100 -48.81 -16.41 5.48
C ASP A 100 -49.20 -17.23 4.25
N SER A 101 -48.36 -18.18 3.79
CA SER A 101 -48.60 -19.04 2.64
C SER A 101 -49.34 -20.34 2.97
N THR A 102 -49.34 -20.79 4.24
CA THR A 102 -50.02 -22.06 4.63
C THR A 102 -51.47 -21.84 5.03
N SER A 103 -52.33 -22.83 4.74
CA SER A 103 -53.70 -22.91 5.28
C SER A 103 -53.78 -23.73 6.58
N ASP A 104 -52.72 -24.46 6.93
CA ASP A 104 -52.69 -25.32 8.12
C ASP A 104 -52.54 -24.47 9.40
N THR A 105 -53.58 -24.51 10.24
CA THR A 105 -53.63 -23.74 11.50
C THR A 105 -52.62 -24.20 12.53
N ASN A 106 -52.19 -25.47 12.50
CA ASN A 106 -51.18 -25.98 13.39
C ASN A 106 -49.78 -25.47 13.00
N ILE A 107 -49.50 -25.52 11.72
CA ILE A 107 -48.25 -24.94 11.18
C ILE A 107 -48.19 -23.43 11.45
N LYS A 108 -49.31 -22.68 11.27
CA LYS A 108 -49.36 -21.26 11.63
C LYS A 108 -48.97 -21.01 13.08
N LYS A 109 -49.56 -21.74 14.00
CA LYS A 109 -49.29 -21.64 15.44
C LYS A 109 -47.81 -21.96 15.78
N GLN A 110 -47.26 -22.97 15.14
CA GLN A 110 -45.86 -23.36 15.33
C GLN A 110 -44.90 -22.30 14.74
N CYS A 111 -45.24 -21.70 13.61
CA CYS A 111 -44.49 -20.56 13.06
C CYS A 111 -44.51 -19.35 14.04
N ASP A 112 -45.66 -19.02 14.60
CA ASP A 112 -45.78 -17.93 15.61
C ASP A 112 -44.86 -18.21 16.83
N GLY A 113 -44.83 -19.46 17.31
CA GLY A 113 -43.93 -19.85 18.41
C GLY A 113 -42.44 -19.66 18.07
N ASN A 114 -42.02 -20.11 16.89
CA ASN A 114 -40.64 -19.95 16.45
C ASN A 114 -40.28 -18.44 16.24
N ILE A 115 -41.17 -17.65 15.62
CA ILE A 115 -40.99 -16.23 15.42
C ILE A 115 -40.81 -15.53 16.76
N ALA A 116 -41.72 -15.74 17.71
CA ALA A 116 -41.67 -15.12 19.03
C ALA A 116 -40.40 -15.47 19.79
N TYR A 117 -39.96 -16.75 19.74
CA TYR A 117 -38.75 -17.20 20.37
C TYR A 117 -37.47 -16.55 19.76
N LEU A 118 -37.36 -16.51 18.42
CA LEU A 118 -36.23 -15.87 17.73
C LEU A 118 -36.17 -14.36 17.94
N GLN A 119 -37.35 -13.73 17.99
CA GLN A 119 -37.45 -12.29 18.30
C GLN A 119 -36.94 -11.98 19.70
N ASP A 120 -37.29 -12.82 20.70
CA ASP A 120 -36.85 -12.65 22.07
C ASP A 120 -35.33 -12.75 22.25
N LEU A 121 -34.65 -13.50 21.38
CA LEU A 121 -33.19 -13.60 21.39
C LEU A 121 -32.49 -12.35 20.90
N ILE A 122 -33.08 -11.60 19.94
CA ILE A 122 -32.33 -10.59 19.19
C ILE A 122 -32.85 -9.17 19.40
N ILE A 123 -34.05 -9.00 19.89
CA ILE A 123 -34.64 -7.70 20.17
C ILE A 123 -34.44 -7.33 21.63
N ASN A 124 -33.90 -6.16 21.87
CA ASN A 124 -33.81 -5.58 23.20
C ASN A 124 -35.12 -4.80 23.47
N ARG A 125 -35.87 -5.25 24.46
CA ARG A 125 -37.11 -4.63 24.90
C ARG A 125 -36.88 -3.89 26.21
N THR A 126 -36.28 -2.71 26.16
CA THR A 126 -36.07 -1.90 27.35
C THR A 126 -37.38 -1.19 27.73
N LEU A 127 -37.80 -1.32 28.97
CA LEU A 127 -39.02 -0.64 29.51
C LEU A 127 -38.95 0.87 29.24
N GLY A 128 -39.89 1.36 28.42
CA GLY A 128 -40.02 2.78 28.11
C GLY A 128 -39.28 3.33 26.90
N ASN A 129 -38.45 2.51 26.24
CA ASN A 129 -37.76 2.87 24.99
C ASN A 129 -38.32 2.09 23.79
N ALA A 130 -38.04 2.57 22.58
CA ALA A 130 -38.36 1.83 21.38
C ALA A 130 -37.55 0.54 21.34
N ASP A 131 -38.12 -0.56 20.85
CA ASP A 131 -37.40 -1.83 20.61
C ASP A 131 -36.14 -1.58 19.75
N SER A 132 -35.02 -2.13 20.17
CA SER A 132 -33.75 -2.08 19.45
C SER A 132 -33.16 -3.47 19.23
N ILE A 133 -32.21 -3.57 18.31
CA ILE A 133 -31.51 -4.84 18.05
C ILE A 133 -30.35 -4.96 19.06
N LYS A 134 -30.12 -6.19 19.57
CA LYS A 134 -29.07 -6.46 20.58
C LYS A 134 -27.64 -6.22 20.08
N VAL A 135 -27.40 -6.25 18.76
CA VAL A 135 -26.07 -5.92 18.21
C VAL A 135 -26.11 -4.52 17.62
N GLU A 136 -25.42 -3.59 18.28
CA GLU A 136 -25.33 -2.18 17.88
C GLU A 136 -24.01 -1.89 17.22
N ASN A 137 -24.02 -0.98 16.23
CA ASN A 137 -22.82 -0.55 15.54
C ASN A 137 -22.92 0.90 15.05
N GLY A 138 -21.81 1.61 15.10
CA GLY A 138 -21.65 2.94 14.55
C GLY A 138 -21.35 3.02 13.05
N TYR A 139 -21.38 1.91 12.30
CA TYR A 139 -21.23 1.96 10.83
C TYR A 139 -22.52 2.37 10.17
N GLU A 140 -22.47 3.32 9.23
CA GLU A 140 -23.61 3.79 8.48
C GLU A 140 -24.36 2.63 7.77
N GLU A 141 -23.63 1.76 7.07
CA GLU A 141 -24.18 0.56 6.42
C GLU A 141 -24.91 -0.36 7.40
N PHE A 142 -24.42 -0.46 8.63
CA PHE A 142 -25.00 -1.32 9.65
C PHE A 142 -26.20 -0.66 10.36
N VAL A 143 -26.14 0.65 10.60
CA VAL A 143 -27.28 1.41 11.12
C VAL A 143 -28.48 1.32 10.17
N GLU A 144 -28.23 1.49 8.86
CA GLU A 144 -29.26 1.30 7.85
C GLU A 144 -29.80 -0.14 7.80
N LEU A 145 -28.92 -1.16 7.92
CA LEU A 145 -29.36 -2.54 7.98
C LEU A 145 -30.23 -2.80 9.22
N ASN A 146 -29.81 -2.35 10.38
CA ASN A 146 -30.59 -2.50 11.60
C ASN A 146 -31.96 -1.84 11.46
N GLN A 147 -32.04 -0.68 10.81
CA GLN A 147 -33.32 -0.05 10.50
C GLN A 147 -34.13 -0.91 9.53
N ASP A 148 -33.55 -1.41 8.47
CA ASP A 148 -34.21 -2.30 7.51
C ASP A 148 -34.70 -3.60 8.19
N LEU A 149 -33.89 -4.18 9.09
CA LEU A 149 -34.28 -5.37 9.86
C LEU A 149 -35.40 -5.10 10.87
N MET A 150 -35.38 -3.92 11.52
CA MET A 150 -36.46 -3.48 12.39
C MET A 150 -37.75 -3.20 11.61
N ASP A 151 -37.64 -2.66 10.41
CA ASP A 151 -38.79 -2.45 9.53
C ASP A 151 -39.40 -3.82 9.11
N ILE A 152 -38.56 -4.82 8.79
CA ILE A 152 -39.01 -6.20 8.52
C ILE A 152 -39.62 -6.84 9.77
N TYR A 153 -39.08 -6.56 10.95
CA TYR A 153 -39.64 -7.03 12.22
C TYR A 153 -41.04 -6.46 12.48
N LYS A 154 -41.24 -5.16 12.25
CA LYS A 154 -42.49 -4.42 12.58
C LYS A 154 -43.58 -4.55 11.53
N SER A 155 -43.26 -4.84 10.26
CA SER A 155 -44.20 -4.82 9.16
C SER A 155 -43.85 -5.75 7.99
N ASP A 156 -44.70 -5.77 7.07
CA ASP A 156 -44.87 -6.22 5.69
C ASP A 156 -43.71 -6.86 4.93
N LEU A 157 -44.03 -8.08 4.44
CA LEU A 157 -43.30 -8.81 3.41
C LEU A 157 -43.11 -8.02 2.12
N GLU A 158 -44.04 -7.14 1.77
CA GLU A 158 -43.97 -6.29 0.58
C GLU A 158 -42.79 -5.32 0.64
N LYS A 159 -42.51 -4.74 1.81
CA LYS A 159 -41.39 -3.85 2.03
C LYS A 159 -40.03 -4.54 1.90
N TYR A 160 -39.96 -5.82 2.28
CA TYR A 160 -38.80 -6.67 2.08
C TYR A 160 -38.53 -6.99 0.60
N HIS A 161 -39.57 -7.33 -0.16
CA HIS A 161 -39.41 -7.57 -1.60
C HIS A 161 -38.91 -6.32 -2.34
N ASN A 162 -39.43 -5.15 -1.94
CA ASN A 162 -38.95 -3.86 -2.45
C ASN A 162 -37.50 -3.56 -2.05
N LEU A 163 -37.06 -3.95 -0.85
CA LEU A 163 -35.70 -3.79 -0.39
C LEU A 163 -34.73 -4.66 -1.21
N ILE A 164 -35.07 -5.89 -1.49
CA ILE A 164 -34.27 -6.81 -2.31
C ILE A 164 -34.22 -6.36 -3.78
N ALA A 165 -35.33 -5.82 -4.31
CA ALA A 165 -35.40 -5.36 -5.69
C ALA A 165 -34.65 -4.04 -5.94
N SER A 166 -34.31 -3.28 -4.89
CA SER A 166 -33.60 -1.99 -5.04
C SER A 166 -32.13 -2.19 -5.42
N GLN A 167 -31.73 -1.80 -6.62
CA GLN A 167 -30.35 -1.90 -7.12
C GLN A 167 -29.32 -1.17 -6.23
N ARG A 168 -29.70 -0.09 -5.55
CA ARG A 168 -28.82 0.68 -4.66
C ARG A 168 -28.35 -0.11 -3.45
N LYS A 169 -29.09 -1.13 -3.03
CA LYS A 169 -28.80 -1.97 -1.84
C LYS A 169 -28.12 -3.30 -2.20
N GLU A 170 -28.12 -3.71 -3.47
CA GLU A 170 -27.45 -4.95 -3.92
C GLU A 170 -25.93 -4.94 -3.79
N SER A 171 -25.30 -3.77 -3.71
CA SER A 171 -23.85 -3.65 -3.49
C SER A 171 -23.43 -3.95 -2.04
N ARG A 172 -24.36 -3.90 -1.08
CA ARG A 172 -24.07 -4.06 0.35
C ARG A 172 -23.89 -5.52 0.72
N VAL A 173 -22.73 -5.83 1.33
CA VAL A 173 -22.36 -7.22 1.67
C VAL A 173 -23.34 -7.86 2.65
N ILE A 174 -23.81 -7.08 3.62
CA ILE A 174 -24.74 -7.54 4.66
C ILE A 174 -26.09 -7.91 4.05
N LEU A 175 -26.61 -7.11 3.14
CA LEU A 175 -27.86 -7.40 2.44
C LEU A 175 -27.70 -8.64 1.52
N LYS A 176 -26.54 -8.82 0.90
CA LYS A 176 -26.23 -10.05 0.14
C LYS A 176 -26.25 -11.29 1.04
N ALA A 177 -25.73 -11.18 2.27
CA ALA A 177 -25.76 -12.27 3.25
C ALA A 177 -27.21 -12.62 3.62
N PHE A 178 -28.04 -11.63 3.92
CA PHE A 178 -29.44 -11.83 4.22
C PHE A 178 -30.20 -12.49 3.06
N LYS A 179 -30.03 -11.97 1.85
CA LYS A 179 -30.61 -12.58 0.62
C LYS A 179 -30.16 -14.02 0.41
N PHE A 180 -28.88 -14.29 0.63
CA PHE A 180 -28.32 -15.64 0.54
C PHE A 180 -29.05 -16.62 1.47
N PHE A 181 -29.15 -16.31 2.77
CA PHE A 181 -29.80 -17.16 3.76
C PHE A 181 -31.28 -17.32 3.48
N VAL A 182 -32.00 -16.24 3.17
CA VAL A 182 -33.42 -16.31 2.84
C VAL A 182 -33.68 -17.19 1.62
N THR A 183 -32.89 -17.02 0.55
CA THR A 183 -33.04 -17.82 -0.68
C THR A 183 -32.78 -19.32 -0.42
N ASP A 184 -31.90 -19.62 0.51
CA ASP A 184 -31.60 -21.02 0.87
C ASP A 184 -32.69 -21.62 1.78
N PHE A 185 -33.13 -20.86 2.80
CA PHE A 185 -34.13 -21.32 3.78
C PHE A 185 -35.55 -21.43 3.20
N GLN A 186 -35.93 -20.61 2.24
CA GLN A 186 -37.24 -20.68 1.58
C GLN A 186 -37.47 -21.98 0.78
N LYS A 187 -36.42 -22.76 0.50
CA LYS A 187 -36.50 -24.05 -0.16
C LYS A 187 -36.97 -25.16 0.78
N LEU A 188 -36.92 -24.92 2.10
CA LEU A 188 -37.20 -25.90 3.14
C LEU A 188 -38.69 -25.92 3.47
N ASN A 189 -39.21 -27.13 3.76
CA ASN A 189 -40.50 -27.24 4.36
C ASN A 189 -40.45 -26.88 5.87
N PHE A 190 -41.62 -26.84 6.55
CA PHE A 190 -41.68 -26.42 7.95
C PHE A 190 -40.78 -27.27 8.86
N GLN A 191 -40.84 -28.60 8.71
CA GLN A 191 -40.09 -29.51 9.56
C GLN A 191 -38.58 -29.38 9.37
N GLU A 192 -38.17 -29.23 8.13
CA GLU A 192 -36.77 -29.03 7.79
C GLU A 192 -36.26 -27.69 8.34
N LEU A 193 -37.04 -26.60 8.17
CA LEU A 193 -36.68 -25.29 8.68
C LEU A 193 -36.62 -25.28 10.22
N ALA A 194 -37.57 -25.94 10.90
CA ALA A 194 -37.59 -26.03 12.36
C ALA A 194 -36.38 -26.84 12.87
N THR A 195 -36.04 -27.95 12.20
CA THR A 195 -34.85 -28.74 12.54
C THR A 195 -33.57 -28.00 12.36
N LEU A 196 -33.41 -27.29 11.22
CA LEU A 196 -32.25 -26.42 10.97
C LEU A 196 -32.15 -25.31 12.02
N THR A 197 -33.27 -24.66 12.36
CA THR A 197 -33.34 -23.64 13.38
C THR A 197 -32.87 -24.13 14.75
N LYS A 198 -33.36 -25.30 15.16
CA LYS A 198 -32.93 -25.93 16.41
C LYS A 198 -31.40 -26.17 16.40
N GLN A 199 -30.86 -26.77 15.35
CA GLN A 199 -29.45 -27.10 15.26
C GLN A 199 -28.57 -25.82 15.17
N PHE A 200 -29.05 -24.76 14.49
CA PHE A 200 -28.42 -23.49 14.49
C PHE A 200 -28.33 -22.88 15.90
N LEU A 201 -29.40 -22.91 16.65
CA LEU A 201 -29.46 -22.40 18.02
C LEU A 201 -28.57 -23.15 19.01
N GLU A 202 -28.35 -24.46 18.76
CA GLU A 202 -27.42 -25.31 19.52
C GLU A 202 -25.97 -25.14 19.10
N THR A 203 -25.67 -24.39 18.05
CA THR A 203 -24.28 -24.11 17.62
C THR A 203 -23.49 -23.49 18.78
N ARG A 204 -22.29 -24.05 19.04
CA ARG A 204 -21.47 -23.70 20.21
C ARG A 204 -20.47 -22.62 19.89
N VAL A 205 -20.22 -21.80 20.90
CA VAL A 205 -19.22 -20.71 20.88
C VAL A 205 -18.51 -20.65 22.23
N VAL A 206 -17.20 -20.45 22.21
CA VAL A 206 -16.44 -20.13 23.42
C VAL A 206 -16.32 -18.61 23.51
N THR A 207 -16.88 -18.00 24.55
CA THR A 207 -16.74 -16.57 24.80
C THR A 207 -15.72 -16.34 25.91
N ILE A 208 -14.86 -15.36 25.69
CA ILE A 208 -13.83 -14.94 26.65
C ILE A 208 -14.10 -13.46 26.94
N SER A 209 -14.33 -13.13 28.19
CA SER A 209 -14.63 -11.77 28.60
C SER A 209 -13.77 -11.32 29.78
N SER A 210 -13.42 -10.02 29.81
CA SER A 210 -12.81 -9.36 30.96
C SER A 210 -13.31 -7.94 31.11
N MET A 211 -13.26 -7.42 32.33
CA MET A 211 -13.54 -6.01 32.64
C MET A 211 -12.30 -5.12 32.43
N GLN A 212 -11.12 -5.70 32.26
CA GLN A 212 -9.88 -4.97 32.05
C GLN A 212 -9.53 -4.94 30.55
N GLU A 213 -9.59 -3.77 29.98
CA GLU A 213 -9.34 -3.54 28.55
C GLU A 213 -7.98 -4.09 28.08
N GLU A 214 -6.92 -3.92 28.88
CA GLU A 214 -5.57 -4.41 28.54
C GLU A 214 -5.50 -5.94 28.49
N GLU A 215 -6.19 -6.65 29.38
CA GLU A 215 -6.25 -8.11 29.38
C GLU A 215 -6.99 -8.63 28.13
N VAL A 216 -8.08 -8.00 27.76
CA VAL A 216 -8.86 -8.36 26.57
C VAL A 216 -8.03 -8.24 25.29
N TYR A 217 -7.26 -7.16 25.18
CA TYR A 217 -6.38 -6.96 24.02
C TYR A 217 -5.23 -7.98 23.99
N ASN A 218 -4.63 -8.30 25.13
CA ASN A 218 -3.60 -9.33 25.22
C ASN A 218 -4.14 -10.71 24.81
N ILE A 219 -5.35 -11.06 25.27
CA ILE A 219 -6.02 -12.31 24.88
C ILE A 219 -6.29 -12.32 23.37
N PHE A 220 -6.79 -11.20 22.81
CA PHE A 220 -7.02 -11.04 21.39
C PHE A 220 -5.74 -11.20 20.56
N GLU A 221 -4.62 -10.59 20.98
CA GLU A 221 -3.31 -10.75 20.33
C GLU A 221 -2.84 -12.22 20.37
N ILE A 222 -2.98 -12.90 21.50
CA ILE A 222 -2.58 -14.30 21.67
C ILE A 222 -3.42 -15.24 20.81
N LEU A 223 -4.74 -15.05 20.74
CA LEU A 223 -5.64 -15.88 19.95
C LEU A 223 -5.40 -15.70 18.46
N ASN A 224 -5.17 -14.46 18.01
CA ASN A 224 -4.83 -14.15 16.62
C ASN A 224 -3.45 -14.68 16.20
N ALA A 225 -2.50 -14.82 17.15
CA ALA A 225 -1.20 -15.42 16.86
C ALA A 225 -1.30 -16.90 16.45
N ARG A 226 -2.40 -17.59 16.79
CA ARG A 226 -2.66 -19.01 16.47
C ARG A 226 -3.62 -19.20 15.30
N GLY A 227 -4.33 -18.15 14.83
CA GLY A 227 -5.29 -18.18 13.72
C GLY A 227 -4.78 -17.50 12.45
N VAL A 228 -5.69 -16.95 11.64
CA VAL A 228 -5.35 -16.05 10.53
C VAL A 228 -4.80 -14.75 11.13
N LYS A 229 -3.48 -14.57 11.06
CA LYS A 229 -2.83 -13.40 11.62
C LYS A 229 -3.43 -12.12 11.03
N LEU A 230 -3.83 -11.20 11.90
CA LEU A 230 -4.19 -9.86 11.48
C LEU A 230 -2.99 -9.19 10.78
N LYS A 231 -3.28 -8.42 9.75
CA LYS A 231 -2.27 -7.58 9.11
C LYS A 231 -1.76 -6.53 10.10
N GLN A 232 -0.49 -6.17 9.98
CA GLN A 232 0.13 -5.18 10.85
C GLN A 232 -0.59 -3.82 10.78
N ILE A 233 -1.09 -3.48 9.60
CA ILE A 233 -1.88 -2.28 9.36
C ILE A 233 -3.23 -2.29 10.11
N GLU A 234 -3.87 -3.45 10.27
CA GLU A 234 -5.12 -3.58 11.01
C GLU A 234 -4.88 -3.37 12.51
N LEU A 235 -3.76 -3.88 13.04
CA LEU A 235 -3.36 -3.65 14.42
C LEU A 235 -3.08 -2.16 14.67
N LEU A 236 -2.39 -1.50 13.75
CA LEU A 236 -2.14 -0.06 13.79
C LEU A 236 -3.44 0.75 13.78
N LYS A 237 -4.36 0.42 12.86
CA LYS A 237 -5.69 1.05 12.76
C LYS A 237 -6.42 0.98 14.09
N ASN A 238 -6.50 -0.22 14.66
CA ASN A 238 -7.17 -0.47 15.93
C ASN A 238 -6.57 0.37 17.06
N TYR A 239 -5.23 0.41 17.14
CA TYR A 239 -4.52 1.21 18.13
C TYR A 239 -4.77 2.71 17.96
N LEU A 240 -4.67 3.24 16.75
CA LEU A 240 -4.90 4.66 16.48
C LEU A 240 -6.34 5.06 16.83
N PHE A 241 -7.36 4.29 16.42
CA PHE A 241 -8.76 4.62 16.66
C PHE A 241 -9.19 4.41 18.11
N LYS A 242 -8.45 3.61 18.89
CA LYS A 242 -8.66 3.51 20.33
C LYS A 242 -8.38 4.84 21.02
N TYR A 243 -7.30 5.52 20.66
CA TYR A 243 -6.83 6.74 21.33
C TYR A 243 -7.23 8.04 20.62
N LEU A 244 -7.38 8.04 19.30
CA LEU A 244 -7.83 9.19 18.52
C LEU A 244 -9.37 9.27 18.52
N LYS A 245 -9.94 10.00 19.47
CA LYS A 245 -11.39 10.20 19.54
C LYS A 245 -11.82 11.38 18.65
N PRO A 246 -12.95 11.29 17.92
CA PRO A 246 -13.47 12.40 17.16
C PRO A 246 -13.86 13.55 18.07
N LYS A 247 -13.54 14.77 17.66
CA LYS A 247 -13.92 15.99 18.38
C LYS A 247 -15.36 16.44 18.09
N PHE A 248 -15.95 15.96 16.98
CA PHE A 248 -17.27 16.32 16.48
C PHE A 248 -18.08 15.06 16.17
N LEU A 249 -19.37 15.22 15.83
CA LEU A 249 -20.26 14.13 15.45
C LEU A 249 -19.74 13.31 14.26
N LEU A 250 -19.05 13.97 13.29
CA LEU A 250 -18.42 13.30 12.15
C LEU A 250 -17.04 12.78 12.55
N ASP A 251 -16.83 11.49 12.36
CA ASP A 251 -15.52 10.85 12.60
C ASP A 251 -14.56 11.06 11.43
N THR A 252 -13.90 12.22 11.41
CA THR A 252 -12.94 12.59 10.36
C THR A 252 -11.75 11.64 10.27
N TYR A 253 -11.34 11.00 11.37
CA TYR A 253 -10.27 10.00 11.35
C TYR A 253 -10.69 8.75 10.56
N LYS A 254 -11.92 8.29 10.77
CA LYS A 254 -12.47 7.13 10.06
C LYS A 254 -12.62 7.42 8.56
N THR A 255 -13.11 8.60 8.20
CA THR A 255 -13.21 9.01 6.78
C THR A 255 -11.85 9.04 6.11
N LYS A 256 -10.86 9.74 6.68
CA LYS A 256 -9.49 9.81 6.15
C LYS A 256 -8.85 8.42 6.00
N TRP A 257 -9.10 7.52 6.95
CA TRP A 257 -8.58 6.15 6.85
C TRP A 257 -9.27 5.35 5.75
N GLY A 258 -10.57 5.50 5.58
CA GLY A 258 -11.32 4.90 4.48
C GLY A 258 -10.80 5.37 3.11
N ASP A 259 -10.49 6.65 2.98
CA ASP A 259 -9.88 7.23 1.77
C ASP A 259 -8.49 6.61 1.49
N LEU A 260 -7.68 6.38 2.55
CA LEU A 260 -6.40 5.69 2.43
C LEU A 260 -6.60 4.25 1.94
N GLU A 261 -7.51 3.48 2.54
CA GLU A 261 -7.78 2.10 2.16
C GLU A 261 -8.29 2.03 0.70
N GLN A 262 -9.14 2.94 0.28
CA GLN A 262 -9.62 3.04 -1.10
C GLN A 262 -8.50 3.42 -2.06
N ARG A 263 -7.71 4.43 -1.73
CA ARG A 263 -6.58 4.91 -2.55
C ARG A 263 -5.55 3.81 -2.78
N LEU A 264 -5.25 3.01 -1.77
CA LEU A 264 -4.25 1.95 -1.80
C LEU A 264 -4.84 0.54 -1.97
N GLU A 265 -6.06 0.40 -2.52
CA GLU A 265 -6.77 -0.88 -2.67
C GLU A 265 -5.93 -1.98 -3.34
N LYS A 266 -5.08 -1.60 -4.32
CA LYS A 266 -4.22 -2.52 -5.08
C LYS A 266 -2.84 -2.72 -4.46
N VAL A 267 -2.55 -2.07 -3.33
CA VAL A 267 -1.27 -2.10 -2.63
C VAL A 267 -1.37 -3.01 -1.41
N ASP A 268 -0.30 -3.76 -1.10
CA ASP A 268 -0.19 -4.39 0.21
C ASP A 268 0.02 -3.31 1.28
N LEU A 269 -1.00 -3.06 2.09
CA LEU A 269 -0.98 -2.02 3.12
C LEU A 269 0.10 -2.25 4.19
N ASP A 270 0.54 -3.50 4.41
CA ASP A 270 1.68 -3.77 5.31
C ASP A 270 3.02 -3.37 4.67
N ASP A 271 3.16 -3.42 3.33
CA ASP A 271 4.31 -2.86 2.62
C ASP A 271 4.31 -1.32 2.73
N TYR A 272 3.14 -0.70 2.54
CA TYR A 272 2.98 0.74 2.75
C TYR A 272 3.37 1.15 4.16
N TYR A 273 2.84 0.47 5.17
CA TYR A 273 3.15 0.73 6.57
C TYR A 273 4.65 0.61 6.87
N LEU A 274 5.29 -0.44 6.36
CA LEU A 274 6.72 -0.65 6.51
C LEU A 274 7.54 0.50 5.90
N HIS A 275 7.17 1.00 4.72
CA HIS A 275 7.88 2.10 4.07
C HIS A 275 7.66 3.44 4.79
N MET A 276 6.45 3.69 5.31
CA MET A 276 6.17 4.86 6.16
C MET A 276 6.98 4.82 7.45
N TYR A 277 7.00 3.67 8.12
CA TYR A 277 7.80 3.49 9.34
C TYR A 277 9.29 3.76 9.09
N ARG A 278 9.84 3.29 7.97
CA ARG A 278 11.24 3.49 7.59
C ARG A 278 11.60 4.93 7.30
N CYS A 279 10.67 5.73 6.81
CA CYS A 279 10.85 7.18 6.74
C CYS A 279 10.90 7.78 8.15
N TRP A 280 9.91 7.48 8.96
CA TRP A 280 9.74 8.07 10.29
C TRP A 280 10.81 7.61 11.30
N HIS A 281 11.10 6.32 11.34
CA HIS A 281 12.03 5.73 12.32
C HIS A 281 12.86 4.59 11.72
N TYR A 282 14.16 4.59 11.99
CA TYR A 282 15.04 3.52 11.55
C TYR A 282 15.25 2.49 12.67
N LYS A 283 15.05 1.20 12.36
CA LYS A 283 15.46 0.08 13.21
C LYS A 283 16.14 -0.99 12.35
N ASN A 284 17.36 -1.36 12.72
CA ASN A 284 18.12 -2.39 12.02
C ASN A 284 17.38 -3.74 12.09
N ARG A 285 17.35 -4.47 10.97
CA ARG A 285 16.76 -5.82 10.84
C ARG A 285 15.28 -5.89 11.26
N LEU A 286 14.51 -4.83 11.02
CA LEU A 286 13.07 -4.83 11.26
C LEU A 286 12.37 -5.88 10.42
N LYS A 287 11.67 -6.83 11.06
CA LYS A 287 10.78 -7.77 10.41
C LYS A 287 9.37 -7.19 10.33
N LYS A 288 8.67 -7.49 9.22
CA LYS A 288 7.32 -6.98 8.96
C LYS A 288 6.35 -7.35 10.09
N GLU A 289 6.48 -8.54 10.66
CA GLU A 289 5.63 -9.07 11.73
C GLU A 289 5.80 -8.34 13.07
N GLN A 290 6.87 -7.58 13.25
CA GLN A 290 7.18 -6.82 14.46
C GLN A 290 6.81 -5.34 14.37
N LEU A 291 6.31 -4.91 13.21
CA LEU A 291 6.16 -3.50 12.86
C LEU A 291 5.21 -2.78 13.80
N PHE A 292 4.07 -3.38 14.13
CA PHE A 292 3.09 -2.78 15.02
C PHE A 292 3.62 -2.61 16.44
N GLU A 293 4.23 -3.65 17.04
CA GLU A 293 4.74 -3.58 18.41
C GLU A 293 5.79 -2.48 18.58
N ILE A 294 6.71 -2.39 17.61
CA ILE A 294 7.76 -1.38 17.62
C ILE A 294 7.18 0.03 17.44
N THR A 295 6.20 0.20 16.56
CA THR A 295 5.51 1.50 16.39
C THR A 295 4.76 1.90 17.65
N LYS A 296 4.09 0.96 18.29
CA LYS A 296 3.35 1.15 19.54
C LYS A 296 4.29 1.58 20.68
N GLU A 297 5.48 0.95 20.81
CA GLU A 297 6.50 1.35 21.77
C GLU A 297 6.91 2.82 21.54
N GLN A 298 7.28 3.19 20.32
CA GLN A 298 7.72 4.56 20.00
C GLN A 298 6.63 5.61 20.26
N LEU A 299 5.38 5.30 19.96
CA LEU A 299 4.25 6.20 20.21
C LEU A 299 3.90 6.31 21.70
N ARG A 300 4.16 5.25 22.51
CA ARG A 300 3.96 5.25 23.96
C ARG A 300 5.05 6.04 24.68
N GLU A 301 6.31 5.95 24.26
CA GLU A 301 7.42 6.72 24.83
C GLU A 301 7.15 8.22 24.81
N ASN A 302 6.44 8.72 23.82
CA ASN A 302 6.04 10.12 23.68
C ASN A 302 4.71 10.46 24.38
N ASN A 303 4.26 9.65 25.35
CA ASN A 303 2.99 9.84 26.08
C ASN A 303 1.77 10.02 25.18
N GLN A 304 1.78 9.42 23.98
CA GLN A 304 0.70 9.48 22.99
C GLN A 304 0.34 10.89 22.48
N LYS A 305 1.08 11.93 22.84
CA LYS A 305 0.83 13.32 22.40
C LYS A 305 1.01 13.48 20.88
N ASP A 306 1.84 12.64 20.29
CA ASP A 306 2.17 12.70 18.86
C ASP A 306 1.23 11.85 17.98
N LEU A 307 0.25 11.15 18.56
CA LEU A 307 -0.69 10.33 17.80
C LEU A 307 -1.42 11.07 16.66
N PRO A 308 -1.97 12.29 16.87
CA PRO A 308 -2.59 13.02 15.77
C PRO A 308 -1.61 13.37 14.65
N LYS A 309 -0.39 13.79 14.99
CA LYS A 309 0.67 14.10 14.02
C LYS A 309 1.10 12.86 13.25
N PHE A 310 1.28 11.73 13.97
CA PHE A 310 1.60 10.46 13.32
C PHE A 310 0.46 10.00 12.38
N PHE A 311 -0.79 10.16 12.79
CA PHE A 311 -1.94 9.85 11.96
C PHE A 311 -1.94 10.69 10.67
N ASP A 312 -1.83 12.04 10.80
CA ASP A 312 -1.82 12.93 9.64
C ASP A 312 -0.63 12.65 8.72
N PHE A 313 0.57 12.41 9.26
CA PHE A 313 1.74 11.94 8.51
C PHE A 313 1.43 10.65 7.73
N PHE A 314 0.79 9.68 8.40
CA PHE A 314 0.45 8.40 7.80
C PHE A 314 -0.60 8.53 6.70
N ILE A 315 -1.62 9.37 6.89
CA ILE A 315 -2.64 9.61 5.87
C ILE A 315 -2.05 10.35 4.66
N GLN A 316 -1.29 11.41 4.89
CA GLN A 316 -0.66 12.21 3.83
C GLN A 316 0.30 11.36 2.99
N GLY A 317 1.10 10.52 3.65
CA GLY A 317 2.01 9.61 2.96
C GLY A 317 1.31 8.66 1.97
N SER A 318 0.03 8.33 2.19
CA SER A 318 -0.72 7.48 1.27
C SER A 318 -0.97 8.11 -0.10
N GLU A 319 -1.05 9.44 -0.17
CA GLU A 319 -1.21 10.18 -1.43
C GLU A 319 0.06 10.10 -2.26
N TYR A 320 1.19 10.33 -1.62
CA TYR A 320 2.49 10.25 -2.28
C TYR A 320 2.82 8.81 -2.69
N TYR A 321 2.51 7.85 -1.82
CA TYR A 321 2.75 6.44 -2.10
C TYR A 321 1.91 5.92 -3.28
N TYR A 322 0.67 6.39 -3.40
CA TYR A 322 -0.18 6.10 -4.55
C TYR A 322 0.46 6.61 -5.84
N GLY A 323 0.98 7.85 -5.85
CA GLY A 323 1.69 8.41 -7.00
C GLY A 323 2.87 7.54 -7.44
N ILE A 324 3.69 7.11 -6.48
CA ILE A 324 4.85 6.24 -6.72
C ILE A 324 4.43 4.86 -7.26
N ASP A 325 3.43 4.22 -6.66
CA ASP A 325 2.99 2.87 -7.08
C ASP A 325 2.25 2.88 -8.41
N SER A 326 1.41 3.89 -8.64
CA SER A 326 0.56 4.02 -9.83
C SER A 326 1.26 4.73 -11.00
N VAL A 327 2.48 5.25 -10.78
CA VAL A 327 3.25 6.02 -11.76
C VAL A 327 2.50 7.30 -12.16
N VAL A 328 2.10 8.07 -11.17
CA VAL A 328 1.39 9.36 -11.32
C VAL A 328 2.24 10.48 -10.74
N GLY A 329 2.40 11.56 -11.49
CA GLY A 329 3.19 12.72 -11.12
C GLY A 329 3.52 13.57 -12.34
N ASP A 330 4.53 14.42 -12.23
CA ASP A 330 5.12 15.12 -13.39
C ASP A 330 5.95 14.14 -14.27
N ASP A 331 6.54 14.65 -15.34
CA ASP A 331 7.20 13.79 -16.33
C ASP A 331 8.46 13.11 -15.77
N ILE A 332 9.23 13.78 -14.90
CA ILE A 332 10.42 13.20 -14.25
C ILE A 332 10.00 12.16 -13.20
N GLU A 333 9.00 12.47 -12.40
CA GLU A 333 8.43 11.52 -11.44
C GLU A 333 7.95 10.24 -12.15
N LYS A 334 7.14 10.39 -13.20
CA LYS A 334 6.65 9.25 -13.99
C LYS A 334 7.80 8.42 -14.55
N GLU A 335 8.82 9.06 -15.11
CA GLU A 335 9.98 8.37 -15.67
C GLU A 335 10.71 7.55 -14.60
N VAL A 336 10.97 8.14 -13.43
CA VAL A 336 11.67 7.48 -12.33
C VAL A 336 10.81 6.37 -11.71
N TYR A 337 9.54 6.63 -11.45
CA TYR A 337 8.63 5.66 -10.85
C TYR A 337 8.40 4.46 -11.77
N GLU A 338 8.28 4.70 -13.09
CA GLU A 338 8.16 3.65 -14.11
C GLU A 338 9.36 2.69 -14.06
N TYR A 339 10.59 3.21 -13.99
CA TYR A 339 11.79 2.39 -13.88
C TYR A 339 11.72 1.43 -12.69
N PHE A 340 11.46 1.96 -11.49
CA PHE A 340 11.41 1.16 -10.27
C PHE A 340 10.25 0.16 -10.27
N LYS A 341 9.12 0.50 -10.86
CA LYS A 341 7.99 -0.41 -11.06
C LYS A 341 8.34 -1.55 -12.00
N LEU A 342 8.96 -1.26 -13.14
CA LEU A 342 9.43 -2.27 -14.11
C LEU A 342 10.47 -3.21 -13.50
N LYS A 343 11.36 -2.70 -12.65
CA LYS A 343 12.35 -3.49 -11.92
C LYS A 343 11.79 -4.20 -10.70
N ARG A 344 10.52 -3.98 -10.34
CA ARG A 344 9.86 -4.50 -9.13
C ARG A 344 10.66 -4.19 -7.84
N ASN A 345 11.36 -3.06 -7.83
CA ASN A 345 12.16 -2.64 -6.68
C ASN A 345 11.27 -1.91 -5.65
N LYS A 346 10.74 -2.68 -4.70
CA LYS A 346 9.88 -2.13 -3.65
C LYS A 346 10.66 -1.35 -2.58
N GLN A 347 11.93 -1.68 -2.35
CA GLN A 347 12.73 -1.12 -1.26
C GLN A 347 12.98 0.38 -1.43
N VAL A 348 13.19 0.83 -2.67
CA VAL A 348 13.44 2.24 -2.98
C VAL A 348 12.22 3.12 -2.72
N ARG A 349 11.02 2.54 -2.62
CA ARG A 349 9.78 3.32 -2.40
C ARG A 349 9.83 4.18 -1.14
N SER A 350 10.49 3.73 -0.07
CA SER A 350 10.67 4.55 1.14
C SER A 350 11.55 5.78 0.88
N VAL A 351 12.57 5.66 0.01
CA VAL A 351 13.43 6.79 -0.36
C VAL A 351 12.67 7.80 -1.23
N LEU A 352 11.95 7.29 -2.26
CA LEU A 352 11.12 8.14 -3.13
C LEU A 352 10.03 8.88 -2.32
N LEU A 353 9.44 8.17 -1.36
CA LEU A 353 8.44 8.73 -0.45
C LEU A 353 9.03 9.84 0.43
N ALA A 354 10.21 9.61 1.03
CA ALA A 354 10.89 10.62 1.84
C ALA A 354 11.25 11.86 1.02
N LEU A 355 11.73 11.70 -0.22
CA LEU A 355 12.00 12.81 -1.14
C LEU A 355 10.73 13.59 -1.49
N LYS A 356 9.63 12.89 -1.81
CA LYS A 356 8.34 13.53 -2.12
C LYS A 356 7.81 14.33 -0.94
N MET A 357 7.97 13.82 0.28
CA MET A 357 7.60 14.53 1.50
C MET A 357 8.44 15.82 1.65
N LYS A 358 9.76 15.75 1.44
CA LYS A 358 10.63 16.93 1.54
C LYS A 358 10.36 17.98 0.47
N TYR A 359 9.96 17.56 -0.72
CA TYR A 359 9.47 18.47 -1.75
C TYR A 359 8.14 19.13 -1.35
N ALA A 360 7.20 18.34 -0.81
CA ALA A 360 5.90 18.85 -0.35
C ALA A 360 6.01 19.77 0.89
N GLU A 361 7.06 19.61 1.71
CA GLU A 361 7.40 20.46 2.85
C GLU A 361 8.19 21.71 2.42
N GLU A 362 8.40 21.93 1.12
CA GLU A 362 9.19 23.06 0.55
C GLU A 362 10.66 23.08 1.03
N ILE A 363 11.17 21.96 1.59
CA ILE A 363 12.59 21.79 1.92
C ILE A 363 13.42 21.62 0.65
N LEU A 364 12.84 21.00 -0.38
CA LEU A 364 13.41 20.87 -1.72
C LEU A 364 12.64 21.74 -2.70
N ASP A 365 13.36 22.50 -3.52
CA ASP A 365 12.81 23.04 -4.75
C ASP A 365 12.64 21.92 -5.81
N ILE A 366 11.92 22.25 -6.89
CA ILE A 366 11.61 21.28 -7.95
C ILE A 366 12.86 20.77 -8.65
N ASP A 367 13.86 21.61 -8.86
CA ASP A 367 15.08 21.26 -9.58
C ASP A 367 15.93 20.30 -8.75
N SER A 368 16.15 20.58 -7.47
CA SER A 368 16.83 19.69 -6.52
C SER A 368 16.10 18.36 -6.40
N TYR A 369 14.78 18.38 -6.26
CA TYR A 369 13.95 17.17 -6.17
C TYR A 369 14.11 16.29 -7.40
N HIS A 370 13.98 16.84 -8.60
CA HIS A 370 14.16 16.13 -9.86
C HIS A 370 15.58 15.59 -10.01
N GLN A 371 16.59 16.41 -9.68
CA GLN A 371 17.99 15.99 -9.73
C GLN A 371 18.23 14.75 -8.85
N TYR A 372 17.73 14.75 -7.62
CA TYR A 372 17.92 13.62 -6.70
C TYR A 372 17.18 12.36 -7.16
N LEU A 373 15.98 12.49 -7.70
CA LEU A 373 15.26 11.39 -8.32
C LEU A 373 16.06 10.76 -9.46
N MET A 374 16.62 11.58 -10.36
CA MET A 374 17.42 11.11 -11.49
C MET A 374 18.75 10.49 -11.05
N MET A 375 19.43 11.07 -10.06
CA MET A 375 20.68 10.49 -9.52
C MET A 375 20.44 9.10 -8.96
N LEU A 376 19.37 8.91 -8.19
CA LEU A 376 19.00 7.60 -7.64
C LEU A 376 18.63 6.62 -8.76
N ARG A 377 17.80 7.02 -9.74
CA ARG A 377 17.48 6.19 -10.90
C ARG A 377 18.75 5.75 -11.64
N ASN A 378 19.68 6.67 -11.92
CA ASN A 378 20.92 6.38 -12.65
C ASN A 378 21.82 5.41 -11.87
N PHE A 379 21.93 5.57 -10.55
CA PHE A 379 22.60 4.61 -9.69
C PHE A 379 21.99 3.21 -9.84
N TRP A 380 20.68 3.08 -9.70
CA TRP A 380 20.01 1.78 -9.79
C TRP A 380 20.05 1.18 -11.19
N VAL A 381 20.05 1.99 -12.25
CA VAL A 381 20.26 1.50 -13.62
C VAL A 381 21.62 0.78 -13.71
N THR A 382 22.68 1.44 -13.32
CA THR A 382 24.02 0.89 -13.39
C THR A 382 24.20 -0.31 -12.45
N PHE A 383 23.72 -0.20 -11.21
CA PHE A 383 23.74 -1.27 -10.21
C PHE A 383 23.03 -2.54 -10.69
N ASN A 384 21.85 -2.40 -11.32
CA ASN A 384 21.10 -3.54 -11.84
C ASN A 384 21.70 -4.14 -13.10
N LEU A 385 22.38 -3.36 -13.92
CA LEU A 385 23.10 -3.84 -15.11
C LEU A 385 24.39 -4.60 -14.74
N ASP A 386 25.05 -4.21 -13.63
CA ASP A 386 26.22 -4.92 -13.06
C ASP A 386 25.81 -6.13 -12.18
N ASN A 387 24.57 -6.62 -12.32
CA ASN A 387 24.03 -7.73 -11.51
C ASN A 387 24.08 -7.51 -9.98
N GLY A 388 23.99 -6.28 -9.55
CA GLY A 388 23.89 -5.93 -8.14
C GLY A 388 22.68 -6.58 -7.47
N SER A 389 22.89 -7.20 -6.30
CA SER A 389 21.82 -7.80 -5.51
C SER A 389 21.24 -6.76 -4.55
N SER A 390 19.96 -6.46 -4.69
CA SER A 390 19.24 -5.49 -3.83
C SER A 390 19.36 -5.82 -2.33
N ASN A 391 19.47 -7.10 -1.97
CA ASN A 391 19.61 -7.52 -0.58
C ASN A 391 20.90 -7.00 0.09
N LYS A 392 21.94 -6.71 -0.70
CA LYS A 392 23.23 -6.22 -0.18
C LYS A 392 23.17 -4.76 0.29
N ILE A 393 22.25 -3.98 -0.27
CA ILE A 393 22.14 -2.54 0.01
C ILE A 393 20.88 -2.17 0.79
N ASP A 394 20.03 -3.15 1.10
CA ASP A 394 18.70 -2.99 1.68
C ASP A 394 18.71 -2.16 2.97
N GLY A 395 19.60 -2.48 3.90
CA GLY A 395 19.72 -1.75 5.16
C GLY A 395 20.11 -0.28 4.97
N ASP A 396 20.99 0.01 4.01
CA ASP A 396 21.44 1.39 3.74
C ASP A 396 20.40 2.21 2.98
N VAL A 397 19.56 1.56 2.17
CA VAL A 397 18.40 2.22 1.52
C VAL A 397 17.44 2.74 2.60
N TYR A 398 17.25 1.99 3.70
CA TYR A 398 16.39 2.43 4.79
C TYR A 398 17.02 3.51 5.66
N ILE A 399 18.35 3.44 5.87
CA ILE A 399 19.09 4.54 6.51
C ILE A 399 18.93 5.81 5.68
N LEU A 400 19.12 5.72 4.37
CA LEU A 400 18.94 6.84 3.45
C LEU A 400 17.55 7.45 3.54
N SER A 401 16.51 6.61 3.52
CA SER A 401 15.12 7.05 3.65
C SER A 401 14.89 7.86 4.92
N ASN A 402 15.39 7.38 6.07
CA ASN A 402 15.25 8.04 7.36
C ASN A 402 16.10 9.32 7.47
N GLU A 403 17.33 9.32 6.95
CA GLU A 403 18.19 10.51 6.91
C GLU A 403 17.54 11.62 6.06
N ILE A 404 16.98 11.30 4.89
CA ILE A 404 16.24 12.25 4.05
C ILE A 404 15.03 12.80 4.80
N TYR A 405 14.19 11.92 5.37
CA TYR A 405 12.99 12.34 6.06
C TYR A 405 13.28 13.27 7.27
N LYS A 406 14.36 13.01 8.01
CA LYS A 406 14.79 13.83 9.16
C LYS A 406 15.50 15.12 8.78
N SER A 407 15.85 15.29 7.53
CA SER A 407 16.54 16.51 7.07
C SER A 407 15.61 17.73 7.10
N SER A 408 16.11 18.84 7.63
CA SER A 408 15.40 20.12 7.73
C SER A 408 15.82 21.13 6.68
N GLU A 409 16.81 20.80 5.84
CA GLU A 409 17.35 21.67 4.78
C GLU A 409 17.82 20.84 3.58
N ASN A 410 17.79 21.43 2.37
CA ASN A 410 18.18 20.77 1.12
C ASN A 410 19.59 20.18 1.18
N ARG A 411 20.57 20.91 1.72
CA ARG A 411 21.97 20.43 1.83
C ARG A 411 22.11 19.15 2.66
N ARG A 412 21.25 18.95 3.65
CA ARG A 412 21.22 17.71 4.43
C ARG A 412 20.68 16.54 3.63
N VAL A 413 19.64 16.78 2.82
CA VAL A 413 19.11 15.79 1.89
C VAL A 413 20.17 15.40 0.87
N GLU A 414 20.82 16.39 0.25
CA GLU A 414 21.91 16.16 -0.70
C GLU A 414 23.04 15.34 -0.07
N PHE A 415 23.48 15.70 1.13
CA PHE A 415 24.54 14.99 1.83
C PHE A 415 24.19 13.53 2.10
N ALA A 416 22.96 13.23 2.52
CA ALA A 416 22.50 11.86 2.74
C ALA A 416 22.56 11.02 1.45
N ILE A 417 22.13 11.60 0.32
CA ILE A 417 22.17 10.95 -0.99
C ILE A 417 23.60 10.71 -1.44
N LEU A 418 24.44 11.74 -1.38
CA LEU A 418 25.84 11.64 -1.80
C LEU A 418 26.65 10.67 -0.93
N LYS A 419 26.39 10.62 0.38
CA LYS A 419 26.95 9.64 1.33
C LYS A 419 26.62 8.21 0.92
N PHE A 420 25.35 7.95 0.57
CA PHE A 420 24.92 6.66 0.06
C PHE A 420 25.61 6.31 -1.26
N LEU A 421 25.61 7.22 -2.23
CA LEU A 421 26.24 7.03 -3.53
C LEU A 421 27.76 6.82 -3.40
N LYS A 422 28.45 7.60 -2.56
CA LYS A 422 29.91 7.42 -2.29
C LYS A 422 30.20 6.03 -1.73
N LYS A 423 29.39 5.55 -0.76
CA LYS A 423 29.54 4.22 -0.18
C LYS A 423 29.47 3.11 -1.24
N TYR A 424 28.62 3.27 -2.23
CA TYR A 424 28.39 2.30 -3.29
C TYR A 424 29.03 2.68 -4.62
N SER A 425 30.03 3.58 -4.61
CA SER A 425 30.72 4.06 -5.81
C SER A 425 31.33 2.94 -6.64
N THR A 426 31.77 1.85 -6.04
CA THR A 426 32.35 0.69 -6.74
C THR A 426 31.43 0.06 -7.79
N TYR A 427 30.10 0.25 -7.66
CA TYR A 427 29.11 -0.27 -8.62
C TYR A 427 28.93 0.59 -9.86
N TYR A 428 29.36 1.86 -9.85
CA TYR A 428 29.21 2.75 -11.00
C TYR A 428 30.51 3.49 -11.40
N SER A 429 31.57 3.35 -10.61
CA SER A 429 32.83 4.07 -10.83
C SER A 429 33.87 3.26 -11.63
N LYS A 430 33.67 1.95 -11.80
CA LYS A 430 34.56 1.15 -12.63
C LYS A 430 34.43 1.63 -14.08
N GLU A 431 35.54 1.73 -14.75
CA GLU A 431 35.60 2.12 -16.14
C GLU A 431 34.64 1.23 -16.97
N ASN A 432 33.74 1.89 -17.69
CA ASN A 432 32.80 1.22 -18.61
C ASN A 432 31.74 0.28 -17.98
N VAL A 433 31.45 0.32 -16.65
CA VAL A 433 30.43 -0.54 -16.04
C VAL A 433 29.08 -0.37 -16.73
N LEU A 434 28.59 0.88 -16.87
CA LEU A 434 27.34 1.18 -17.55
C LEU A 434 27.38 0.73 -19.02
N GLU A 435 28.48 1.01 -19.72
CA GLU A 435 28.67 0.61 -21.13
C GLU A 435 28.64 -0.89 -21.30
N ASN A 436 29.40 -1.62 -20.48
CA ASN A 436 29.45 -3.09 -20.52
C ASN A 436 28.06 -3.67 -20.15
N GLY A 437 27.38 -3.09 -19.15
CA GLY A 437 26.03 -3.48 -18.80
C GLY A 437 25.03 -3.31 -19.96
N LEU A 438 25.12 -2.19 -20.68
CA LEU A 438 24.29 -1.93 -21.87
C LEU A 438 24.66 -2.87 -23.05
N LYS A 439 25.96 -3.14 -23.27
CA LYS A 439 26.43 -4.12 -24.28
C LYS A 439 25.90 -5.53 -24.02
N ASN A 440 25.73 -5.89 -22.76
CA ASN A 440 25.24 -7.20 -22.35
C ASN A 440 23.70 -7.33 -22.37
N ILE A 441 22.99 -6.30 -22.74
CA ILE A 441 21.54 -6.38 -22.94
C ILE A 441 21.24 -7.29 -24.13
N VAL A 442 20.41 -8.31 -23.87
CA VAL A 442 19.99 -9.30 -24.86
C VAL A 442 18.47 -9.39 -24.86
N TYR A 443 17.87 -9.41 -26.05
CA TYR A 443 16.45 -9.60 -26.23
C TYR A 443 16.18 -10.56 -27.40
N SER A 444 15.76 -11.78 -27.10
CA SER A 444 15.31 -12.79 -28.06
C SER A 444 14.68 -13.98 -27.35
N ASN A 445 13.71 -14.61 -28.00
CA ASN A 445 13.13 -15.88 -27.54
C ASN A 445 13.97 -17.11 -27.96
N LYS A 446 15.05 -16.91 -28.72
CA LYS A 446 15.90 -17.97 -29.27
C LYS A 446 17.23 -18.13 -28.54
N THR A 447 17.46 -17.38 -27.47
CA THR A 447 18.68 -17.44 -26.67
C THR A 447 18.42 -17.98 -25.27
N ASN A 448 19.40 -18.71 -24.72
CA ASN A 448 19.43 -19.14 -23.31
C ASN A 448 19.99 -18.06 -22.37
N ARG A 449 20.45 -16.93 -22.90
CA ARG A 449 20.92 -15.81 -22.06
C ARG A 449 19.76 -15.14 -21.33
N LYS A 450 20.07 -14.50 -20.22
CA LYS A 450 19.07 -13.74 -19.44
C LYS A 450 18.56 -12.57 -20.27
N ASN A 451 17.32 -12.67 -20.72
CA ASN A 451 16.64 -11.62 -21.47
C ASN A 451 16.20 -10.46 -20.57
N ILE A 452 16.25 -9.25 -21.13
CA ILE A 452 15.55 -8.10 -20.59
C ILE A 452 14.07 -8.16 -21.04
N SER A 453 13.14 -7.61 -20.25
CA SER A 453 11.74 -7.53 -20.68
C SER A 453 11.55 -6.48 -21.78
N SER A 454 10.59 -6.71 -22.71
CA SER A 454 10.26 -5.74 -23.76
C SER A 454 9.88 -4.37 -23.17
N LYS A 455 9.11 -4.33 -22.08
CA LYS A 455 8.74 -3.08 -21.41
C LYS A 455 9.93 -2.29 -20.87
N LEU A 456 10.94 -3.00 -20.32
CA LEU A 456 12.16 -2.34 -19.84
C LEU A 456 13.04 -1.86 -21.01
N LEU A 457 13.03 -2.57 -22.14
CA LEU A 457 13.67 -2.10 -23.37
C LEU A 457 12.98 -0.87 -23.96
N VAL A 458 11.67 -0.87 -24.01
CA VAL A 458 10.89 0.33 -24.40
C VAL A 458 11.27 1.51 -23.49
N TYR A 459 11.36 1.29 -22.18
CA TYR A 459 11.81 2.32 -21.23
C TYR A 459 13.20 2.87 -21.58
N PHE A 460 14.18 2.01 -21.84
CA PHE A 460 15.53 2.46 -22.18
C PHE A 460 15.63 3.16 -23.53
N LEU A 461 14.88 2.72 -24.53
CA LEU A 461 14.95 3.25 -25.89
C LEU A 461 13.98 4.41 -26.16
N LYS A 462 12.97 4.61 -25.32
CA LYS A 462 11.99 5.72 -25.39
C LYS A 462 12.67 7.10 -25.52
N PRO A 463 13.73 7.44 -24.77
CA PRO A 463 14.40 8.72 -24.92
C PRO A 463 14.93 8.97 -26.34
N LEU A 464 15.38 7.91 -27.05
CA LEU A 464 15.87 8.02 -28.42
C LEU A 464 14.76 8.38 -29.41
N VAL A 465 13.53 7.89 -29.14
CA VAL A 465 12.33 8.21 -29.94
C VAL A 465 11.99 9.69 -29.72
N LEU A 466 12.02 10.16 -28.47
CA LEU A 466 11.67 11.53 -28.09
C LEU A 466 12.70 12.54 -28.56
N GLU A 467 14.00 12.18 -28.57
CA GLU A 467 15.10 13.06 -29.04
C GLU A 467 14.98 13.41 -30.52
N GLU A 468 14.45 12.49 -31.33
CA GLU A 468 14.28 12.68 -32.78
C GLU A 468 12.91 13.31 -33.15
N GLU A 469 12.02 13.51 -32.17
CA GLU A 469 10.73 14.12 -32.40
C GLU A 469 10.87 15.65 -32.55
N THR A 470 10.41 16.16 -33.68
CA THR A 470 10.44 17.58 -34.00
C THR A 470 9.13 18.30 -33.66
N ASN A 471 8.04 17.55 -33.56
CA ASN A 471 6.74 18.09 -33.19
C ASN A 471 6.62 18.18 -31.66
N LYS A 472 6.66 19.37 -31.11
CA LYS A 472 6.53 19.63 -29.67
C LYS A 472 5.17 19.18 -29.07
N TYR A 473 4.19 18.95 -29.90
CA TYR A 473 2.84 18.50 -29.50
C TYR A 473 2.63 16.98 -29.71
N ALA A 474 3.61 16.26 -30.23
CA ALA A 474 3.53 14.83 -30.39
C ALA A 474 3.48 14.15 -29.01
N GLN A 475 2.44 13.39 -28.76
CA GLN A 475 2.28 12.58 -27.56
C GLN A 475 2.29 11.11 -27.96
N TYR A 476 3.24 10.36 -27.41
CA TYR A 476 3.34 8.91 -27.59
C TYR A 476 2.88 8.16 -26.36
N ASP A 477 1.90 7.29 -26.52
CA ASP A 477 1.52 6.32 -25.50
C ASP A 477 2.47 5.10 -25.56
N PHE A 478 3.60 5.19 -24.88
CA PHE A 478 4.62 4.12 -24.84
C PHE A 478 4.12 2.81 -24.21
N SER A 479 2.97 2.79 -23.58
CA SER A 479 2.35 1.54 -23.10
C SER A 479 1.89 0.64 -24.24
N LYS A 480 1.68 1.22 -25.44
CA LYS A 480 1.31 0.56 -26.70
C LYS A 480 2.49 0.37 -27.66
N PHE A 481 3.71 0.48 -27.16
CA PHE A 481 4.92 0.25 -27.94
C PHE A 481 5.54 -1.08 -27.55
N ASN A 482 6.19 -1.69 -28.54
CA ASN A 482 6.92 -2.94 -28.38
C ASN A 482 8.28 -2.85 -29.06
N VAL A 483 9.07 -3.91 -28.91
CA VAL A 483 10.39 -4.03 -29.48
C VAL A 483 10.34 -4.89 -30.72
N GLU A 484 10.85 -4.38 -31.83
CA GLU A 484 11.01 -5.10 -33.11
C GLU A 484 12.48 -5.36 -33.39
N HIS A 485 12.80 -6.58 -33.84
CA HIS A 485 14.10 -6.91 -34.40
C HIS A 485 14.18 -6.43 -35.85
N VAL A 486 15.18 -5.59 -36.18
CA VAL A 486 15.41 -5.12 -37.53
C VAL A 486 15.70 -6.29 -38.47
N LEU A 487 16.77 -7.09 -38.17
CA LEU A 487 16.96 -8.40 -38.70
C LEU A 487 16.35 -9.44 -37.79
N ASN A 488 15.60 -10.38 -38.35
CA ASN A 488 15.01 -11.44 -37.57
C ASN A 488 16.09 -12.18 -36.76
N ASP A 489 15.78 -12.51 -35.54
CA ASP A 489 16.72 -13.22 -34.65
C ASP A 489 17.07 -14.62 -35.21
N ASP A 490 18.36 -14.98 -35.07
CA ASP A 490 18.94 -16.24 -35.54
C ASP A 490 19.75 -16.88 -34.40
N PRO A 491 19.54 -18.18 -34.09
CA PRO A 491 20.28 -18.86 -33.02
C PRO A 491 21.80 -18.89 -33.21
N ASN A 492 22.26 -18.73 -34.44
CA ASN A 492 23.68 -18.78 -34.80
C ASN A 492 24.33 -17.39 -34.81
N GLU A 493 23.57 -16.31 -34.64
CA GLU A 493 24.03 -14.92 -34.80
C GLU A 493 23.72 -14.08 -33.55
N ASP A 494 24.53 -14.25 -32.51
CA ASP A 494 24.34 -13.58 -31.20
C ASP A 494 24.23 -12.05 -31.31
N VAL A 495 24.87 -11.44 -32.31
CA VAL A 495 24.82 -9.98 -32.53
C VAL A 495 23.42 -9.50 -32.80
N ARG A 496 22.55 -10.34 -33.36
CA ARG A 496 21.13 -10.01 -33.65
C ARG A 496 20.27 -9.85 -32.41
N TYR A 497 20.76 -10.22 -31.24
CA TYR A 497 20.04 -10.03 -29.97
C TYR A 497 20.36 -8.70 -29.26
N SER A 498 21.36 -7.95 -29.80
CA SER A 498 21.89 -6.75 -29.18
C SER A 498 21.02 -5.50 -29.46
N LEU A 499 21.25 -4.43 -28.68
CA LEU A 499 20.54 -3.15 -28.79
C LEU A 499 20.56 -2.56 -30.21
N GLY A 500 21.64 -2.80 -30.98
CA GLY A 500 21.75 -2.32 -32.35
C GLY A 500 20.72 -2.88 -33.32
N ASN A 501 20.21 -4.07 -33.04
CA ASN A 501 19.18 -4.72 -33.87
C ASN A 501 17.74 -4.42 -33.41
N LEU A 502 17.56 -3.62 -32.34
CA LEU A 502 16.26 -3.41 -31.73
C LEU A 502 15.71 -2.01 -32.02
N LEU A 503 14.46 -1.94 -32.43
CA LEU A 503 13.68 -0.72 -32.59
C LEU A 503 12.48 -0.73 -31.66
N VAL A 504 12.10 0.42 -31.17
CA VAL A 504 10.84 0.62 -30.43
C VAL A 504 9.81 1.25 -31.36
N CYS A 505 8.71 0.57 -31.53
CA CYS A 505 7.63 1.00 -32.42
C CYS A 505 6.25 0.64 -31.86
N PRO A 506 5.16 1.27 -32.33
CA PRO A 506 3.80 0.91 -31.95
C PRO A 506 3.48 -0.57 -32.19
N ASP A 507 2.68 -1.17 -31.30
CA ASP A 507 2.27 -2.58 -31.38
C ASP A 507 1.65 -2.97 -32.73
N GLU A 508 0.86 -2.08 -33.33
CA GLU A 508 0.25 -2.29 -34.64
C GLU A 508 1.32 -2.43 -35.74
N LEU A 509 2.30 -1.52 -35.73
CA LEU A 509 3.39 -1.54 -36.69
C LEU A 509 4.30 -2.78 -36.49
N ASN A 510 4.59 -3.11 -35.24
CA ASN A 510 5.32 -4.32 -34.87
C ASN A 510 4.64 -5.58 -35.42
N GLY A 511 3.32 -5.70 -35.25
CA GLY A 511 2.53 -6.83 -35.73
C GLY A 511 2.60 -7.03 -37.26
N VAL A 512 2.61 -5.94 -38.02
CA VAL A 512 2.69 -5.98 -39.51
C VAL A 512 4.10 -6.33 -39.98
N MET A 513 5.13 -5.94 -39.24
CA MET A 513 6.54 -6.18 -39.60
C MET A 513 7.04 -7.57 -39.21
N LYS A 514 6.39 -8.21 -38.23
CA LYS A 514 6.85 -9.48 -37.62
C LYS A 514 7.24 -10.53 -38.66
N ASN A 515 8.44 -11.08 -38.52
CA ASN A 515 9.03 -12.10 -39.41
C ASN A 515 9.21 -11.67 -40.87
N SER A 516 9.08 -10.39 -41.23
CA SER A 516 9.30 -9.90 -42.58
C SER A 516 10.79 -9.71 -42.86
N SER A 517 11.17 -9.71 -44.19
CA SER A 517 12.49 -9.28 -44.61
C SER A 517 12.75 -7.81 -44.30
N TYR A 518 14.03 -7.41 -44.21
CA TYR A 518 14.41 -6.03 -43.94
C TYR A 518 13.76 -5.03 -44.91
N ASP A 519 13.75 -5.33 -46.21
CA ASP A 519 13.17 -4.43 -47.24
C ASP A 519 11.69 -4.16 -46.98
N LYS A 520 10.92 -5.18 -46.59
CA LYS A 520 9.50 -5.02 -46.25
C LYS A 520 9.34 -4.20 -44.97
N LYS A 521 10.17 -4.46 -43.93
CA LYS A 521 10.17 -3.67 -42.69
C LYS A 521 10.53 -2.21 -42.97
N LYS A 522 11.59 -1.98 -43.75
CA LYS A 522 12.05 -0.64 -44.15
C LYS A 522 10.93 0.18 -44.80
N ASN A 523 10.18 -0.40 -45.76
CA ASN A 523 9.07 0.29 -46.37
C ASN A 523 7.99 0.70 -45.34
N LYS A 524 7.68 -0.18 -44.39
CA LYS A 524 6.72 0.12 -43.30
C LYS A 524 7.24 1.19 -42.35
N LEU A 525 8.53 1.21 -42.06
CA LEU A 525 9.17 2.23 -41.23
C LEU A 525 9.13 3.61 -41.93
N LEU A 526 9.34 3.65 -43.24
CA LEU A 526 9.24 4.89 -44.04
C LEU A 526 7.81 5.44 -44.11
N GLU A 527 6.79 4.57 -44.06
CA GLU A 527 5.38 4.93 -44.02
C GLU A 527 4.93 5.41 -42.63
N SER A 528 5.76 5.22 -41.62
CA SER A 528 5.45 5.60 -40.25
C SER A 528 5.49 7.12 -40.06
N ASN A 529 4.66 7.64 -39.16
CA ASN A 529 4.66 9.07 -38.81
C ASN A 529 5.64 9.39 -37.64
N ILE A 530 6.51 8.46 -37.26
CA ILE A 530 7.45 8.59 -36.15
C ILE A 530 8.82 8.92 -36.71
N PRO A 531 9.37 10.14 -36.49
CA PRO A 531 10.66 10.57 -37.06
C PRO A 531 11.80 9.61 -36.80
N TYR A 532 11.92 9.07 -35.59
CA TYR A 532 12.92 8.07 -35.20
C TYR A 532 12.91 6.84 -36.15
N LEU A 533 11.77 6.31 -36.50
CA LEU A 533 11.64 5.16 -37.37
C LEU A 533 11.93 5.50 -38.84
N VAL A 534 11.44 6.66 -39.29
CA VAL A 534 11.68 7.17 -40.66
C VAL A 534 13.17 7.46 -40.87
N ASN A 535 13.81 8.13 -39.91
CA ASN A 535 15.24 8.47 -39.95
C ASN A 535 16.10 7.20 -39.99
N PHE A 536 15.76 6.21 -39.16
CA PHE A 536 16.40 4.90 -39.20
C PHE A 536 16.33 4.28 -40.60
N ALA A 537 15.13 4.19 -41.18
CA ALA A 537 14.93 3.58 -42.50
C ALA A 537 15.61 4.34 -43.65
N LYS A 538 15.74 5.68 -43.55
CA LYS A 538 16.51 6.50 -44.48
C LYS A 538 17.99 6.32 -44.34
N LYS A 539 18.50 6.19 -43.10
CA LYS A 539 19.94 6.01 -42.79
C LYS A 539 20.47 4.67 -43.32
N TYR A 540 19.71 3.62 -43.22
CA TYR A 540 20.10 2.28 -43.57
C TYR A 540 19.38 1.81 -44.84
N GLY A 541 20.02 1.99 -46.01
CA GLY A 541 19.54 1.46 -47.29
C GLY A 541 19.48 -0.07 -47.30
N GLN A 542 20.52 -0.71 -46.81
CA GLN A 542 20.65 -2.13 -46.45
C GLN A 542 21.04 -2.22 -44.99
N PHE A 543 20.72 -3.32 -44.34
CA PHE A 543 21.04 -3.53 -42.94
C PHE A 543 21.61 -4.94 -42.75
N ASN A 544 22.77 -5.03 -42.08
CA ASN A 544 23.51 -6.29 -41.85
C ASN A 544 24.13 -6.28 -40.45
N GLU A 545 24.86 -7.33 -40.11
CA GLU A 545 25.49 -7.52 -38.79
C GLU A 545 26.46 -6.39 -38.44
N LYS A 546 27.22 -5.89 -39.40
CA LYS A 546 28.13 -4.75 -39.20
C LYS A 546 27.36 -3.49 -38.82
N ASN A 547 26.24 -3.24 -39.47
CA ASN A 547 25.38 -2.11 -39.11
C ASN A 547 24.77 -2.25 -37.69
N ILE A 548 24.52 -3.49 -37.24
CA ILE A 548 24.06 -3.76 -35.87
C ILE A 548 25.12 -3.33 -34.86
N GLU A 549 26.41 -3.70 -35.09
CA GLU A 549 27.50 -3.32 -34.19
C GLU A 549 27.71 -1.81 -34.14
N GLU A 550 27.76 -1.15 -35.29
CA GLU A 550 27.89 0.30 -35.42
C GLU A 550 26.76 1.01 -34.68
N ARG A 551 25.51 0.58 -34.90
CA ARG A 551 24.35 1.14 -34.26
C ARG A 551 24.31 0.82 -32.74
N SER A 552 24.75 -0.35 -32.33
CA SER A 552 24.85 -0.67 -30.90
C SER A 552 25.76 0.32 -30.19
N ASN A 553 26.90 0.66 -30.73
CA ASN A 553 27.81 1.64 -30.15
C ASN A 553 27.16 3.06 -30.11
N GLU A 554 26.45 3.45 -31.17
CA GLU A 554 25.71 4.72 -31.21
C GLU A 554 24.62 4.81 -30.14
N VAL A 555 23.76 3.79 -30.05
CA VAL A 555 22.68 3.69 -29.06
C VAL A 555 23.26 3.72 -27.65
N ILE A 556 24.30 2.94 -27.37
CA ILE A 556 24.95 2.89 -26.06
C ILE A 556 25.55 4.24 -25.70
N ALA A 557 26.20 4.94 -26.63
CA ALA A 557 26.76 6.26 -26.40
C ALA A 557 25.67 7.29 -26.03
N ARG A 558 24.50 7.23 -26.67
CA ARG A 558 23.34 8.09 -26.34
C ARG A 558 22.79 7.73 -24.96
N LEU A 559 22.56 6.45 -24.65
CA LEU A 559 22.07 6.00 -23.35
C LEU A 559 23.02 6.32 -22.19
N LYS A 560 24.33 6.27 -22.45
CA LYS A 560 25.34 6.71 -21.46
C LYS A 560 25.15 8.18 -21.05
N LYS A 561 24.83 9.08 -21.98
CA LYS A 561 24.59 10.50 -21.63
C LYS A 561 23.40 10.66 -20.68
N ILE A 562 22.42 9.79 -20.77
CA ILE A 562 21.18 9.85 -19.96
C ILE A 562 21.37 9.22 -18.58
N TYR A 563 22.06 8.07 -18.51
CA TYR A 563 22.11 7.23 -17.32
C TYR A 563 23.45 7.26 -16.58
N LEU A 564 24.47 7.97 -17.09
CA LEU A 564 25.76 8.07 -16.43
C LEU A 564 25.64 8.80 -15.09
N LEU A 565 26.21 8.23 -14.04
CA LEU A 565 26.46 8.90 -12.77
C LEU A 565 27.98 9.11 -12.62
N SER A 566 28.41 10.37 -12.55
CA SER A 566 29.80 10.71 -12.40
C SER A 566 30.29 10.51 -10.97
N LYS A 567 31.27 9.61 -10.79
CA LYS A 567 31.93 9.39 -9.49
C LYS A 567 32.61 10.65 -9.00
N ASP A 568 33.36 11.31 -9.84
CA ASP A 568 34.15 12.50 -9.47
C ASP A 568 33.23 13.63 -8.98
N LEU A 569 32.07 13.80 -9.63
CA LEU A 569 31.09 14.78 -9.22
C LEU A 569 30.47 14.44 -7.86
N VAL A 570 30.11 13.15 -7.64
CA VAL A 570 29.57 12.66 -6.38
C VAL A 570 30.58 12.85 -5.24
N GLU A 571 31.84 12.45 -5.44
CA GLU A 571 32.89 12.54 -4.43
C GLU A 571 33.23 14.01 -4.13
N LYS A 572 33.34 14.85 -5.15
CA LYS A 572 33.60 16.28 -4.98
C LYS A 572 32.50 16.96 -4.16
N ASN A 573 31.26 16.75 -4.53
CA ASN A 573 30.12 17.38 -3.84
C ASN A 573 29.98 16.83 -2.41
N TYR A 574 30.17 15.52 -2.21
CA TYR A 574 30.19 14.93 -0.88
C TYR A 574 31.25 15.56 0.02
N ASN A 575 32.49 15.63 -0.45
CA ASN A 575 33.61 16.19 0.32
C ASN A 575 33.38 17.68 0.65
N ASN A 576 32.83 18.45 -0.30
CA ASN A 576 32.50 19.86 -0.05
C ASN A 576 31.45 20.02 1.07
N LEU A 577 30.40 19.20 1.07
CA LEU A 577 29.36 19.25 2.10
C LEU A 577 29.87 18.71 3.45
N GLU A 578 30.71 17.67 3.45
CA GLU A 578 31.33 17.12 4.66
C GLU A 578 32.18 18.21 5.36
N ILE A 579 33.04 18.90 4.59
CA ILE A 579 33.86 20.03 5.06
C ILE A 579 32.95 21.17 5.57
N LEU A 580 31.90 21.50 4.83
CA LEU A 580 30.98 22.58 5.21
C LEU A 580 30.31 22.28 6.55
N PHE A 581 29.82 21.06 6.75
CA PHE A 581 29.16 20.68 8.01
C PHE A 581 30.13 20.59 9.19
N GLU A 582 31.36 20.12 8.96
CA GLU A 582 32.37 20.09 10.02
C GLU A 582 32.82 21.50 10.40
N LEU A 583 33.04 22.38 9.41
CA LEU A 583 33.36 23.77 9.64
C LEU A 583 32.23 24.51 10.39
N LYS A 584 30.96 24.27 10.00
CA LYS A 584 29.81 24.84 10.70
C LYS A 584 29.82 24.45 12.18
N LYS A 585 30.09 23.18 12.48
CA LYS A 585 30.15 22.66 13.86
C LYS A 585 31.27 23.31 14.66
N GLN A 586 32.45 23.52 14.05
CA GLN A 586 33.57 24.21 14.67
C GLN A 586 33.24 25.67 14.92
N LEU A 587 32.65 26.39 13.97
CA LEU A 587 32.22 27.79 14.11
C LEU A 587 31.17 27.95 15.21
N ILE A 588 30.18 27.04 15.29
CA ILE A 588 29.20 27.09 16.36
C ILE A 588 29.87 26.92 17.74
N LYS A 589 30.85 26.02 17.84
CA LYS A 589 31.58 25.76 19.07
C LYS A 589 32.43 26.98 19.49
N ALA A 590 33.05 27.66 18.55
CA ALA A 590 33.95 28.81 18.81
C ALA A 590 33.19 30.13 19.01
N PHE A 591 32.15 30.39 18.22
CA PHE A 591 31.52 31.71 18.12
C PHE A 591 30.01 31.69 18.43
N GLY A 592 29.41 30.52 18.69
CA GLY A 592 27.98 30.35 18.94
C GLY A 592 27.16 30.18 17.65
N GLU A 593 25.95 29.61 17.79
CA GLU A 593 25.06 29.29 16.67
C GLU A 593 24.59 30.51 15.89
N ASN A 594 24.36 31.63 16.57
CA ASN A 594 23.88 32.87 15.96
C ASN A 594 25.02 33.83 15.50
N SER A 595 26.25 33.33 15.35
CA SER A 595 27.36 34.16 14.91
C SER A 595 27.27 34.55 13.44
N VAL A 596 27.80 35.73 13.08
CA VAL A 596 27.88 36.18 11.68
C VAL A 596 28.63 35.22 10.79
N TYR A 597 29.56 34.45 11.34
CA TYR A 597 30.34 33.46 10.60
C TYR A 597 29.52 32.21 10.24
N VAL A 598 28.68 31.73 11.14
CA VAL A 598 27.76 30.63 10.86
C VAL A 598 26.76 31.05 9.81
N SER A 599 26.13 32.23 9.96
CA SER A 599 25.19 32.76 8.98
C SER A 599 25.84 32.98 7.61
N ALA A 600 27.05 33.51 7.57
CA ALA A 600 27.79 33.73 6.32
C ALA A 600 28.16 32.39 5.63
N LEU A 601 28.51 31.34 6.38
CA LEU A 601 28.80 30.03 5.83
C LEU A 601 27.52 29.37 5.25
N GLU A 602 26.39 29.52 5.92
CA GLU A 602 25.11 29.02 5.45
C GLU A 602 24.63 29.72 4.20
N GLU A 603 24.72 31.04 4.16
CA GLU A 603 24.29 31.86 3.01
C GLU A 603 25.18 31.63 1.79
N LYS A 604 26.50 31.71 1.96
CA LYS A 604 27.47 31.73 0.86
C LYS A 604 27.93 30.34 0.41
N GLY A 605 27.82 29.33 1.28
CA GLY A 605 28.46 28.04 1.07
C GLY A 605 29.99 28.06 1.21
N LEU A 606 30.63 26.89 1.17
CA LEU A 606 32.04 26.70 1.53
C LEU A 606 33.01 27.62 0.73
N ASN A 607 32.96 27.56 -0.58
CA ASN A 607 33.95 28.28 -1.43
C ASN A 607 33.82 29.80 -1.34
N GLN A 608 32.61 30.31 -1.31
CA GLN A 608 32.38 31.74 -1.17
C GLN A 608 32.65 32.23 0.26
N PHE A 609 32.42 31.40 1.27
CA PHE A 609 32.77 31.67 2.64
C PHE A 609 34.29 31.78 2.81
N ILE A 610 35.05 30.83 2.26
CA ILE A 610 36.52 30.91 2.25
C ILE A 610 36.97 32.22 1.66
N THR A 611 36.46 32.59 0.48
CA THR A 611 36.77 33.86 -0.17
C THR A 611 36.39 35.08 0.69
N TYR A 612 35.25 35.01 1.39
CA TYR A 612 34.78 36.04 2.31
C TYR A 612 35.76 36.25 3.47
N ILE A 613 36.23 35.16 4.09
CA ILE A 613 37.18 35.20 5.22
C ILE A 613 38.53 35.80 4.78
N TYR A 614 39.02 35.45 3.58
CA TYR A 614 40.30 35.98 3.09
C TYR A 614 40.27 37.43 2.56
N LYS A 615 39.10 37.87 2.06
CA LYS A 615 38.97 39.19 1.39
C LYS A 615 38.40 40.30 2.30
N ASN A 616 37.79 39.95 3.43
CA ASN A 616 37.05 40.93 4.23
C ASN A 616 37.94 41.50 5.36
N GLY A 617 38.65 42.57 5.06
CA GLY A 617 39.55 43.29 6.02
C GLY A 617 38.84 43.98 7.19
N SER A 618 37.52 43.98 7.26
CA SER A 618 36.73 44.57 8.37
C SER A 618 36.47 43.64 9.55
N LEU A 619 36.86 42.37 9.44
CA LEU A 619 36.68 41.39 10.51
C LEU A 619 37.80 41.47 11.56
N PRO A 620 37.53 41.16 12.85
CA PRO A 620 38.57 41.10 13.88
C PRO A 620 39.68 40.11 13.52
N GLY A 621 40.92 40.62 13.47
CA GLY A 621 42.07 39.83 12.99
C GLY A 621 42.32 38.52 13.77
N SER A 622 42.05 38.53 15.09
CA SER A 622 42.16 37.33 15.92
C SER A 622 41.15 36.23 15.55
N GLU A 623 39.92 36.62 15.25
CA GLU A 623 38.86 35.68 14.86
C GLU A 623 39.09 35.12 13.44
N VAL A 624 39.56 35.99 12.52
CA VAL A 624 39.92 35.57 11.17
C VAL A 624 41.04 34.53 11.17
N GLU A 625 42.07 34.73 12.00
CA GLU A 625 43.16 33.75 12.14
C GLU A 625 42.71 32.44 12.80
N GLU A 626 41.76 32.49 13.73
CA GLU A 626 41.17 31.29 14.29
C GLU A 626 40.35 30.52 13.25
N ILE A 627 39.53 31.20 12.46
CA ILE A 627 38.73 30.61 11.37
C ILE A 627 39.65 30.03 10.30
N LYS A 628 40.72 30.70 9.92
CA LYS A 628 41.71 30.21 8.93
C LYS A 628 42.33 28.88 9.36
N LYS A 629 42.56 28.66 10.66
CA LYS A 629 43.05 27.37 11.19
C LYS A 629 42.02 26.25 11.06
N MET A 630 40.73 26.59 10.99
CA MET A 630 39.65 25.63 10.82
C MET A 630 39.41 25.29 9.34
N LEU A 631 39.89 26.11 8.41
CA LEU A 631 39.73 25.88 6.97
C LEU A 631 40.60 24.70 6.50
N PRO A 632 40.17 23.97 5.47
CA PRO A 632 40.94 22.87 4.93
C PRO A 632 42.27 23.39 4.33
N GLN A 633 43.39 22.70 4.61
CA GLN A 633 44.73 23.09 4.14
C GLN A 633 44.91 23.06 2.61
N SER A 634 43.93 22.53 1.89
CA SER A 634 43.91 22.40 0.41
C SER A 634 42.93 23.39 -0.27
N ALA A 635 42.38 24.33 0.45
CA ALA A 635 41.40 25.30 -0.08
C ALA A 635 42.05 26.58 -0.65
#